data_aeae5fb6bccdd870ca43484a3eb48976
#
_entry.id   aeae5fb6bccdd870ca43484a3eb48976
#
_cell.length_a   1.000
_cell.length_b   1.000
_cell.length_c   1.000
_cell.angle_alpha   90.00
_cell.angle_beta   90.00
_cell.angle_gamma   90.00
#
_symmetry.space_group_name_H-M   'P 1'
#
loop_
_entity.id
_entity.type
_entity.pdbx_description
1 polymer ?
#
loop_
_entity_poly.entity_id
_entity_poly.type
_entity_poly.pdbx_seq_one_letter_code
_entity_poly.pdbx_strand_id
1 'polypeptide(L)'
;MTAPRLFAGRIGRPAFLLALPPLIVLAAFGAAPLLLIVVWSFWTFDPATYWIKPDFTLVNYLGALSPDRTPVLARTAGLALLTAAISTAIAVPAASALCLFARSRLRALLLALFTIPFFTSGLVRAFAWRLVLGRDGFINQALLALGLIHAPLEWLLFSDFAVVVGMVAADLPFAIVPIVLAYAGIEASVLRASEDLGAGFWTTFRRVVLPLILPGVVSGFLFVFVVAIGASSEVQLLGGAGVSSISIMINDVMRVVNFPLAFAIATLVVVMLFLALLFAQRLLGLSKLLSELGS
;
A
#
# COMPACT_ATOMS: atom_id res chain seq x y z
N MET A 1 24.02 -37.10 2.45
CA MET A 1 23.59 -36.77 3.82
C MET A 1 22.09 -36.50 3.77
N THR A 2 21.30 -37.47 4.22
CA THR A 2 19.83 -37.45 4.21
C THR A 2 19.34 -36.56 5.36
N ALA A 3 18.66 -35.43 5.03
CA ALA A 3 17.98 -34.60 6.03
C ALA A 3 16.89 -35.41 6.75
N PRO A 4 16.78 -35.34 8.09
CA PRO A 4 15.77 -36.07 8.83
C PRO A 4 14.37 -35.53 8.52
N ARG A 5 13.47 -36.40 8.04
CA ARG A 5 12.04 -36.15 7.88
C ARG A 5 11.35 -36.07 9.26
N LEU A 6 11.58 -35.00 10.02
CA LEU A 6 11.11 -34.91 11.41
C LEU A 6 9.70 -34.23 11.56
N PHE A 7 9.03 -33.78 10.48
CA PHE A 7 7.73 -33.10 10.60
C PHE A 7 6.63 -33.56 9.63
N ALA A 8 6.73 -34.77 9.08
CA ALA A 8 5.62 -35.37 8.31
C ALA A 8 4.68 -36.17 9.24
N GLY A 9 4.32 -35.61 10.38
CA GLY A 9 3.32 -36.16 11.30
C GLY A 9 2.10 -35.23 11.34
N ARG A 10 0.89 -35.82 11.19
CA ARG A 10 -0.41 -35.20 11.44
C ARG A 10 -0.22 -34.17 12.57
N ILE A 11 -0.72 -32.94 12.33
CA ILE A 11 -0.77 -31.89 13.38
C ILE A 11 -1.56 -32.48 14.55
N GLY A 12 -0.83 -33.07 15.49
CA GLY A 12 -1.41 -33.75 16.64
C GLY A 12 -2.05 -32.72 17.59
N ARG A 13 -3.01 -33.15 18.40
CA ARG A 13 -3.66 -32.32 19.43
C ARG A 13 -2.70 -31.37 20.20
N PRO A 14 -1.44 -31.74 20.55
CA PRO A 14 -0.52 -30.84 21.22
C PRO A 14 -0.05 -29.65 20.37
N ALA A 15 0.13 -29.82 19.05
CA ALA A 15 0.53 -28.71 18.17
C ALA A 15 -0.58 -27.69 17.99
N PHE A 16 -1.84 -28.12 17.94
CA PHE A 16 -3.01 -27.23 17.92
C PHE A 16 -3.13 -26.44 19.22
N LEU A 17 -2.91 -27.06 20.40
CA LEU A 17 -2.95 -26.39 21.70
C LEU A 17 -1.84 -25.33 21.81
N LEU A 18 -0.66 -25.56 21.26
CA LEU A 18 0.43 -24.57 21.22
C LEU A 18 0.13 -23.39 20.28
N ALA A 19 -0.64 -23.61 19.21
CA ALA A 19 -1.06 -22.55 18.30
C ALA A 19 -2.26 -21.72 18.85
N LEU A 20 -2.99 -22.24 19.84
CA LEU A 20 -4.20 -21.61 20.37
C LEU A 20 -3.97 -20.21 20.96
N PRO A 21 -2.95 -19.96 21.83
CA PRO A 21 -2.71 -18.64 22.38
C PRO A 21 -2.45 -17.56 21.32
N PRO A 22 -1.54 -17.72 20.35
CA PRO A 22 -1.34 -16.72 19.30
C PRO A 22 -2.57 -16.55 18.41
N LEU A 23 -3.36 -17.61 18.14
CA LEU A 23 -4.62 -17.50 17.40
C LEU A 23 -5.68 -16.72 18.15
N ILE A 24 -5.80 -16.89 19.46
CA ILE A 24 -6.73 -16.10 20.31
C ILE A 24 -6.33 -14.63 20.28
N VAL A 25 -5.04 -14.31 20.42
CA VAL A 25 -4.54 -12.94 20.35
C VAL A 25 -4.84 -12.33 18.98
N LEU A 26 -4.56 -13.04 17.91
CA LEU A 26 -4.85 -12.59 16.54
C LEU A 26 -6.36 -12.38 16.32
N ALA A 27 -7.19 -13.29 16.80
CA ALA A 27 -8.64 -13.16 16.71
C ALA A 27 -9.17 -11.98 17.54
N ALA A 28 -8.72 -11.85 18.80
CA ALA A 28 -9.19 -10.80 19.70
C ALA A 28 -8.74 -9.40 19.29
N PHE A 29 -7.51 -9.23 18.86
CA PHE A 29 -6.94 -7.92 18.55
C PHE A 29 -6.92 -7.59 17.05
N GLY A 30 -6.98 -8.59 16.17
CA GLY A 30 -7.03 -8.41 14.73
C GLY A 30 -8.45 -8.51 14.16
N ALA A 31 -9.08 -9.68 14.30
CA ALA A 31 -10.37 -9.93 13.66
C ALA A 31 -11.57 -9.30 14.41
N ALA A 32 -11.59 -9.33 15.74
CA ALA A 32 -12.74 -8.83 16.49
C ALA A 32 -13.02 -7.33 16.29
N PRO A 33 -12.03 -6.41 16.29
CA PRO A 33 -12.29 -5.00 16.00
C PRO A 33 -12.86 -4.78 14.60
N LEU A 34 -12.37 -5.52 13.58
CA LEU A 34 -12.89 -5.43 12.22
C LEU A 34 -14.33 -5.93 12.14
N LEU A 35 -14.65 -7.03 12.81
CA LEU A 35 -16.03 -7.53 12.91
C LEU A 35 -16.96 -6.53 13.61
N LEU A 36 -16.49 -5.89 14.69
CA LEU A 36 -17.25 -4.84 15.37
C LEU A 36 -17.54 -3.66 14.44
N ILE A 37 -16.56 -3.19 13.67
CA ILE A 37 -16.77 -2.12 12.68
C ILE A 37 -17.86 -2.54 11.68
N VAL A 38 -17.81 -3.78 11.15
CA VAL A 38 -18.82 -4.29 10.22
C VAL A 38 -20.20 -4.38 10.89
N VAL A 39 -20.29 -4.90 12.12
CA VAL A 39 -21.57 -5.01 12.86
C VAL A 39 -22.15 -3.62 13.13
N TRP A 40 -21.36 -2.71 13.64
CA TRP A 40 -21.83 -1.36 13.99
C TRP A 40 -22.15 -0.51 12.76
N SER A 41 -21.64 -0.83 11.58
CA SER A 41 -22.00 -0.16 10.33
C SER A 41 -23.48 -0.32 9.96
N PHE A 42 -24.15 -1.36 10.49
CA PHE A 42 -25.60 -1.60 10.30
C PHE A 42 -26.47 -0.94 11.36
N TRP A 43 -25.89 -0.31 12.40
CA TRP A 43 -26.67 0.29 13.47
C TRP A 43 -27.16 1.70 13.08
N THR A 44 -28.22 2.15 13.74
CA THR A 44 -28.83 3.45 13.46
C THR A 44 -28.24 4.53 14.35
N PHE A 45 -27.92 5.69 13.78
CA PHE A 45 -27.53 6.89 14.51
C PHE A 45 -28.72 7.84 14.63
N ASP A 46 -29.01 8.28 15.86
CA ASP A 46 -30.04 9.25 16.14
C ASP A 46 -29.39 10.64 16.35
N PRO A 47 -29.54 11.58 15.39
CA PRO A 47 -28.91 12.89 15.48
C PRO A 47 -29.48 13.79 16.57
N ALA A 48 -30.69 13.51 17.08
CA ALA A 48 -31.32 14.31 18.14
C ALA A 48 -30.74 13.99 19.51
N THR A 49 -30.42 12.73 19.76
CA THR A 49 -29.89 12.23 21.04
C THR A 49 -28.41 11.89 21.00
N TYR A 50 -27.78 11.93 19.83
CA TYR A 50 -26.42 11.44 19.58
C TYR A 50 -26.21 9.99 20.02
N TRP A 51 -27.27 9.17 20.01
CA TRP A 51 -27.25 7.80 20.46
C TRP A 51 -27.20 6.82 19.30
N ILE A 52 -26.52 5.70 19.51
CA ILE A 52 -26.42 4.62 18.53
C ILE A 52 -27.34 3.50 19.00
N LYS A 53 -28.30 3.12 18.16
CA LYS A 53 -29.27 2.04 18.44
C LYS A 53 -28.87 0.79 17.66
N PRO A 54 -28.92 -0.39 18.29
CA PRO A 54 -28.58 -1.67 17.64
C PRO A 54 -29.71 -2.17 16.73
N ASP A 55 -30.10 -1.35 15.76
CA ASP A 55 -31.12 -1.67 14.75
C ASP A 55 -30.44 -1.99 13.43
N PHE A 56 -30.86 -3.06 12.74
CA PHE A 56 -30.30 -3.40 11.45
C PHE A 56 -30.81 -2.45 10.36
N THR A 57 -29.89 -1.69 9.74
CA THR A 57 -30.22 -0.75 8.67
C THR A 57 -29.14 -0.71 7.58
N LEU A 58 -29.56 -0.45 6.33
CA LEU A 58 -28.66 -0.20 5.20
C LEU A 58 -28.50 1.31 4.89
N VAL A 59 -29.15 2.19 5.66
CA VAL A 59 -29.14 3.65 5.43
C VAL A 59 -27.73 4.21 5.43
N ASN A 60 -26.85 3.70 6.27
CA ASN A 60 -25.45 4.13 6.32
C ASN A 60 -24.69 3.84 5.03
N TYR A 61 -24.95 2.70 4.40
CA TYR A 61 -24.35 2.34 3.10
C TYR A 61 -24.90 3.19 1.96
N LEU A 62 -26.21 3.48 1.97
CA LEU A 62 -26.79 4.43 1.02
C LEU A 62 -26.21 5.84 1.24
N GLY A 63 -26.04 6.26 2.50
CA GLY A 63 -25.37 7.49 2.84
C GLY A 63 -23.89 7.51 2.44
N ALA A 64 -23.15 6.43 2.60
CA ALA A 64 -21.76 6.32 2.18
C ALA A 64 -21.60 6.40 0.65
N LEU A 65 -22.58 5.89 -0.10
CA LEU A 65 -22.63 5.92 -1.57
C LEU A 65 -23.45 7.11 -2.11
N SER A 66 -23.70 8.15 -1.30
CA SER A 66 -24.39 9.36 -1.74
C SER A 66 -23.60 10.08 -2.85
N PRO A 67 -24.28 10.88 -3.70
CA PRO A 67 -23.61 11.63 -4.77
C PRO A 67 -22.48 12.55 -4.29
N ASP A 68 -22.54 13.02 -3.05
CA ASP A 68 -21.52 13.90 -2.46
C ASP A 68 -20.26 13.12 -2.03
N ARG A 69 -20.38 11.83 -1.67
CA ARG A 69 -19.30 11.00 -1.12
C ARG A 69 -18.66 10.09 -2.16
N THR A 70 -19.44 9.60 -3.11
CA THR A 70 -18.94 8.73 -4.19
C THR A 70 -17.76 9.34 -4.96
N PRO A 71 -17.72 10.63 -5.31
CA PRO A 71 -16.55 11.24 -5.97
C PRO A 71 -15.30 11.20 -5.10
N VAL A 72 -15.42 11.34 -3.78
CA VAL A 72 -14.29 11.25 -2.84
C VAL A 72 -13.74 9.83 -2.79
N LEU A 73 -14.62 8.81 -2.76
CA LEU A 73 -14.23 7.40 -2.81
C LEU A 73 -13.46 7.09 -4.10
N ALA A 74 -14.02 7.49 -5.25
CA ALA A 74 -13.42 7.26 -6.56
C ALA A 74 -12.07 7.99 -6.71
N ARG A 75 -11.99 9.24 -6.27
CA ARG A 75 -10.75 10.04 -6.30
C ARG A 75 -9.66 9.42 -5.44
N THR A 76 -9.98 9.02 -4.20
CA THR A 76 -9.01 8.38 -3.31
C THR A 76 -8.48 7.08 -3.91
N ALA A 77 -9.37 6.24 -4.45
CA ALA A 77 -8.97 5.01 -5.13
C ALA A 77 -8.09 5.31 -6.35
N GLY A 78 -8.42 6.33 -7.14
CA GLY A 78 -7.65 6.78 -8.30
C GLY A 78 -6.25 7.28 -7.92
N LEU A 79 -6.13 8.12 -6.89
CA LEU A 79 -4.84 8.61 -6.38
C LEU A 79 -3.99 7.45 -5.80
N ALA A 80 -4.61 6.53 -5.08
CA ALA A 80 -3.92 5.35 -4.55
C ALA A 80 -3.41 4.43 -5.67
N LEU A 81 -4.22 4.18 -6.71
CA LEU A 81 -3.81 3.41 -7.89
C LEU A 81 -2.66 4.09 -8.64
N LEU A 82 -2.75 5.39 -8.83
CA LEU A 82 -1.71 6.17 -9.50
C LEU A 82 -0.40 6.14 -8.70
N THR A 83 -0.48 6.34 -7.38
CA THR A 83 0.66 6.24 -6.47
C THR A 83 1.30 4.86 -6.52
N ALA A 84 0.49 3.80 -6.44
CA ALA A 84 0.98 2.42 -6.53
C ALA A 84 1.64 2.12 -7.87
N ALA A 85 1.05 2.59 -8.99
CA ALA A 85 1.61 2.42 -10.32
C ALA A 85 2.95 3.14 -10.48
N ILE A 86 3.05 4.41 -10.07
CA ILE A 86 4.28 5.19 -10.16
C ILE A 86 5.36 4.59 -9.24
N SER A 87 5.02 4.28 -7.98
CA SER A 87 5.96 3.68 -7.03
C SER A 87 6.50 2.36 -7.53
N THR A 88 5.65 1.50 -8.10
CA THR A 88 6.06 0.21 -8.67
C THR A 88 6.91 0.41 -9.93
N ALA A 89 6.55 1.34 -10.81
CA ALA A 89 7.33 1.68 -12.00
C ALA A 89 8.75 2.17 -11.67
N ILE A 90 8.91 2.88 -10.56
CA ILE A 90 10.22 3.31 -10.03
C ILE A 90 10.92 2.15 -9.31
N ALA A 91 10.17 1.36 -8.52
CA ALA A 91 10.72 0.29 -7.71
C ALA A 91 11.33 -0.85 -8.52
N VAL A 92 10.71 -1.23 -9.67
CA VAL A 92 11.22 -2.31 -10.54
C VAL A 92 12.64 -2.03 -11.03
N PRO A 93 12.95 -0.91 -11.72
CA PRO A 93 14.31 -0.62 -12.15
C PRO A 93 15.27 -0.39 -10.96
N ALA A 94 14.81 0.24 -9.88
CA ALA A 94 15.64 0.47 -8.69
C ALA A 94 16.04 -0.86 -8.03
N ALA A 95 15.09 -1.76 -7.78
CA ALA A 95 15.36 -3.09 -7.21
C ALA A 95 16.25 -3.92 -8.16
N SER A 96 16.00 -3.84 -9.48
CA SER A 96 16.83 -4.53 -10.48
C SER A 96 18.27 -4.04 -10.45
N ALA A 97 18.48 -2.72 -10.39
CA ALA A 97 19.81 -2.14 -10.27
C ALA A 97 20.52 -2.58 -8.98
N LEU A 98 19.79 -2.58 -7.86
CA LEU A 98 20.31 -3.04 -6.56
C LEU A 98 20.71 -4.51 -6.56
N CYS A 99 19.90 -5.37 -7.18
CA CYS A 99 20.09 -6.81 -7.09
C CYS A 99 21.07 -7.34 -8.14
N LEU A 100 21.07 -6.78 -9.35
CA LEU A 100 21.90 -7.25 -10.45
C LEU A 100 23.29 -6.59 -10.50
N PHE A 101 23.41 -5.32 -10.12
CA PHE A 101 24.65 -4.55 -10.32
C PHE A 101 25.33 -4.09 -9.03
N ALA A 102 24.58 -3.94 -7.90
CA ALA A 102 25.19 -3.43 -6.68
C ALA A 102 25.98 -4.52 -5.93
N ARG A 103 27.19 -4.16 -5.48
CA ARG A 103 27.95 -5.01 -4.56
C ARG A 103 27.18 -5.19 -3.25
N SER A 104 27.40 -6.32 -2.55
CA SER A 104 26.66 -6.67 -1.32
C SER A 104 26.63 -5.56 -0.27
N ARG A 105 27.76 -4.88 -0.04
CA ARG A 105 27.85 -3.76 0.92
C ARG A 105 27.03 -2.55 0.49
N LEU A 106 27.09 -2.18 -0.81
CA LEU A 106 26.31 -1.04 -1.35
C LEU A 106 24.82 -1.37 -1.31
N ARG A 107 24.43 -2.60 -1.66
CA ARG A 107 23.04 -3.07 -1.58
C ARG A 107 22.50 -2.96 -0.15
N ALA A 108 23.25 -3.47 0.84
CA ALA A 108 22.87 -3.40 2.25
C ALA A 108 22.74 -1.93 2.73
N LEU A 109 23.67 -1.06 2.35
CA LEU A 109 23.63 0.37 2.68
C LEU A 109 22.39 1.05 2.08
N LEU A 110 22.13 0.84 0.79
CA LEU A 110 20.97 1.45 0.12
C LEU A 110 19.64 0.93 0.67
N LEU A 111 19.52 -0.38 0.96
CA LEU A 111 18.34 -0.93 1.62
C LEU A 111 18.15 -0.35 3.03
N ALA A 112 19.24 -0.17 3.80
CA ALA A 112 19.18 0.51 5.09
C ALA A 112 18.71 1.97 4.95
N LEU A 113 19.21 2.72 3.96
CA LEU A 113 18.76 4.08 3.69
C LEU A 113 17.28 4.15 3.32
N PHE A 114 16.76 3.19 2.54
CA PHE A 114 15.32 3.08 2.25
C PHE A 114 14.47 2.78 3.49
N THR A 115 15.07 2.28 4.56
CA THR A 115 14.37 2.01 5.83
C THR A 115 14.24 3.26 6.70
N ILE A 116 15.10 4.29 6.53
CA ILE A 116 15.06 5.52 7.33
C ILE A 116 13.68 6.22 7.32
N PRO A 117 12.97 6.35 6.17
CA PRO A 117 11.65 6.98 6.14
C PRO A 117 10.61 6.32 7.05
N PHE A 118 10.75 5.03 7.36
CA PHE A 118 9.83 4.34 8.29
C PHE A 118 9.90 4.87 9.72
N PHE A 119 11.05 5.41 10.12
CA PHE A 119 11.25 6.00 11.45
C PHE A 119 10.83 7.47 11.51
N THR A 120 10.43 8.05 10.38
CA THR A 120 9.98 9.44 10.31
C THR A 120 8.45 9.50 10.27
N SER A 121 7.85 10.34 11.11
CA SER A 121 6.40 10.57 11.09
C SER A 121 5.91 11.03 9.70
N GLY A 122 4.74 10.51 9.26
CA GLY A 122 4.10 10.94 8.02
C GLY A 122 3.84 12.45 7.97
N LEU A 123 3.47 13.05 9.11
CA LEU A 123 3.30 14.50 9.23
C LEU A 123 4.61 15.25 8.92
N VAL A 124 5.73 14.83 9.51
CA VAL A 124 7.03 15.48 9.28
C VAL A 124 7.45 15.37 7.82
N ARG A 125 7.25 14.21 7.18
CA ARG A 125 7.52 14.04 5.75
C ARG A 125 6.65 14.94 4.89
N ALA A 126 5.34 14.99 5.16
CA ALA A 126 4.43 15.85 4.42
C ALA A 126 4.76 17.34 4.59
N PHE A 127 5.16 17.77 5.79
CA PHE A 127 5.68 19.14 6.01
C PHE A 127 6.93 19.41 5.22
N ALA A 128 7.89 18.48 5.17
CA ALA A 128 9.10 18.64 4.37
C ALA A 128 8.77 18.82 2.89
N TRP A 129 7.86 18.01 2.33
CA TRP A 129 7.41 18.16 0.95
C TRP A 129 6.67 19.49 0.72
N ARG A 130 5.90 19.97 1.70
CA ARG A 130 5.25 21.28 1.62
C ARG A 130 6.26 22.42 1.49
N LEU A 131 7.39 22.33 2.20
CA LEU A 131 8.48 23.31 2.07
C LEU A 131 9.20 23.21 0.72
N VAL A 132 9.34 22.01 0.17
CA VAL A 132 9.99 21.79 -1.13
C VAL A 132 9.11 22.25 -2.31
N LEU A 133 7.79 21.96 -2.26
CA LEU A 133 6.83 22.25 -3.33
C LEU A 133 6.20 23.64 -3.20
N GLY A 134 6.40 24.35 -2.10
CA GLY A 134 5.79 25.65 -1.85
C GLY A 134 6.18 26.73 -2.86
N ARG A 135 5.46 27.85 -2.84
CA ARG A 135 5.71 28.98 -3.73
C ARG A 135 7.16 29.47 -3.64
N ASP A 136 7.67 29.60 -2.42
CA ASP A 136 9.05 29.99 -2.12
C ASP A 136 9.92 28.77 -1.84
N GLY A 137 9.47 27.57 -2.25
CA GLY A 137 10.13 26.30 -2.01
C GLY A 137 11.33 26.05 -2.94
N PHE A 138 12.09 25.03 -2.58
CA PHE A 138 13.35 24.69 -3.26
C PHE A 138 13.16 24.50 -4.78
N ILE A 139 12.07 23.85 -5.22
CA ILE A 139 11.84 23.58 -6.66
C ILE A 139 11.59 24.89 -7.41
N ASN A 140 10.69 25.74 -6.92
CA ASN A 140 10.41 27.04 -7.55
C ASN A 140 11.65 27.94 -7.59
N GLN A 141 12.40 27.99 -6.49
CA GLN A 141 13.63 28.79 -6.42
C GLN A 141 14.71 28.28 -7.39
N ALA A 142 14.90 26.97 -7.49
CA ALA A 142 15.84 26.39 -8.43
C ALA A 142 15.43 26.67 -9.89
N LEU A 143 14.16 26.54 -10.24
CA LEU A 143 13.67 26.81 -11.59
C LEU A 143 13.79 28.30 -11.99
N LEU A 144 13.52 29.21 -11.05
CA LEU A 144 13.72 30.65 -11.23
C LEU A 144 15.20 31.00 -11.41
N ALA A 145 16.07 30.44 -10.58
CA ALA A 145 17.52 30.67 -10.68
C ALA A 145 18.14 30.14 -11.99
N LEU A 146 17.59 29.05 -12.53
CA LEU A 146 17.98 28.51 -13.83
C LEU A 146 17.35 29.25 -15.02
N GLY A 147 16.48 30.24 -14.77
CA GLY A 147 15.76 30.97 -15.82
C GLY A 147 14.74 30.14 -16.60
N LEU A 148 14.34 28.98 -16.07
CA LEU A 148 13.37 28.09 -16.73
C LEU A 148 11.91 28.57 -16.56
N ILE A 149 11.64 29.37 -15.53
CA ILE A 149 10.34 30.00 -15.27
C ILE A 149 10.52 31.46 -14.92
N HIS A 150 9.49 32.28 -15.18
CA HIS A 150 9.50 33.72 -14.87
C HIS A 150 8.70 34.07 -13.62
N ALA A 151 7.87 33.14 -13.13
CA ALA A 151 7.08 33.26 -11.91
C ALA A 151 6.98 31.89 -11.23
N PRO A 152 6.79 31.85 -9.90
CA PRO A 152 6.61 30.59 -9.17
C PRO A 152 5.39 29.79 -9.68
N LEU A 153 5.55 28.48 -9.77
CA LEU A 153 4.50 27.54 -10.16
C LEU A 153 3.59 27.28 -8.94
N GLU A 154 2.41 27.90 -8.90
CA GLU A 154 1.48 27.78 -7.77
C GLU A 154 0.78 26.42 -7.70
N TRP A 155 0.68 25.72 -8.85
CA TRP A 155 0.06 24.37 -8.93
C TRP A 155 0.94 23.25 -8.35
N LEU A 156 2.21 23.51 -8.06
CA LEU A 156 3.09 22.50 -7.44
C LEU A 156 2.61 22.08 -6.07
N LEU A 157 2.04 22.98 -5.28
CA LEU A 157 1.48 22.72 -3.96
C LEU A 157 -0.04 22.86 -3.99
N PHE A 158 -0.72 22.23 -3.05
CA PHE A 158 -2.19 22.21 -2.93
C PHE A 158 -2.89 21.61 -4.17
N SER A 159 -2.34 20.52 -4.67
CA SER A 159 -2.79 19.83 -5.87
C SER A 159 -2.72 18.30 -5.70
N ASP A 160 -3.40 17.56 -6.59
CA ASP A 160 -3.26 16.11 -6.67
C ASP A 160 -1.81 15.68 -6.99
N PHE A 161 -1.09 16.50 -7.77
CA PHE A 161 0.32 16.27 -8.05
C PHE A 161 1.15 16.26 -6.77
N ALA A 162 1.01 17.27 -5.91
CA ALA A 162 1.72 17.34 -4.63
C ALA A 162 1.40 16.14 -3.74
N VAL A 163 0.12 15.75 -3.68
CA VAL A 163 -0.31 14.57 -2.91
C VAL A 163 0.35 13.31 -3.42
N VAL A 164 0.31 13.06 -4.74
CA VAL A 164 0.93 11.87 -5.34
C VAL A 164 2.44 11.86 -5.14
N VAL A 165 3.14 12.98 -5.31
CA VAL A 165 4.58 13.08 -5.05
C VAL A 165 4.90 12.74 -3.59
N GLY A 166 4.15 13.30 -2.64
CA GLY A 166 4.33 13.02 -1.21
C GLY A 166 4.09 11.55 -0.87
N MET A 167 3.01 10.95 -1.41
CA MET A 167 2.68 9.55 -1.23
C MET A 167 3.73 8.63 -1.86
N VAL A 168 4.15 8.89 -3.11
CA VAL A 168 5.21 8.10 -3.79
C VAL A 168 6.49 8.14 -2.98
N ALA A 169 6.92 9.31 -2.52
CA ALA A 169 8.13 9.44 -1.73
C ALA A 169 8.05 8.71 -0.37
N ALA A 170 6.85 8.68 0.23
CA ALA A 170 6.60 7.97 1.48
C ALA A 170 6.53 6.45 1.30
N ASP A 171 5.90 5.99 0.22
CA ASP A 171 5.47 4.60 0.05
C ASP A 171 6.41 3.78 -0.84
N LEU A 172 7.38 4.43 -1.53
CA LEU A 172 8.35 3.75 -2.39
C LEU A 172 9.07 2.56 -1.73
N PRO A 173 9.48 2.61 -0.45
CA PRO A 173 10.08 1.47 0.22
C PRO A 173 9.17 0.24 0.26
N PHE A 174 7.86 0.42 0.41
CA PHE A 174 6.88 -0.67 0.40
C PHE A 174 6.77 -1.36 -0.96
N ALA A 175 7.09 -0.66 -2.07
CA ALA A 175 7.19 -1.25 -3.38
C ALA A 175 8.53 -1.99 -3.59
N ILE A 176 9.65 -1.40 -3.14
CA ILE A 176 11.00 -1.94 -3.38
C ILE A 176 11.25 -3.25 -2.62
N VAL A 177 10.87 -3.32 -1.34
CA VAL A 177 11.20 -4.45 -0.47
C VAL A 177 10.67 -5.79 -1.00
N PRO A 178 9.38 -5.94 -1.37
CA PRO A 178 8.88 -7.20 -1.91
C PRO A 178 9.57 -7.63 -3.23
N ILE A 179 9.94 -6.65 -4.07
CA ILE A 179 10.65 -6.92 -5.33
C ILE A 179 12.07 -7.43 -5.04
N VAL A 180 12.80 -6.80 -4.11
CA VAL A 180 14.14 -7.26 -3.69
C VAL A 180 14.09 -8.66 -3.09
N LEU A 181 13.05 -8.97 -2.29
CA LEU A 181 12.85 -10.31 -1.75
C LEU A 181 12.59 -11.34 -2.85
N ALA A 182 11.82 -10.98 -3.88
CA ALA A 182 11.60 -11.85 -5.04
C ALA A 182 12.90 -12.12 -5.82
N TYR A 183 13.78 -11.12 -5.95
CA TYR A 183 15.12 -11.30 -6.53
C TYR A 183 15.99 -12.29 -5.74
N ALA A 184 15.86 -12.31 -4.41
CA ALA A 184 16.62 -13.25 -3.57
C ALA A 184 16.28 -14.73 -3.83
N GLY A 185 15.11 -15.00 -4.42
CA GLY A 185 14.70 -16.34 -4.84
C GLY A 185 15.24 -16.76 -6.21
N ILE A 186 15.90 -15.88 -6.97
CA ILE A 186 16.46 -16.22 -8.29
C ILE A 186 17.84 -16.85 -8.11
N GLU A 187 17.97 -18.10 -8.51
CA GLU A 187 19.26 -18.78 -8.53
C GLU A 187 20.19 -18.19 -9.60
N ALA A 188 21.47 -18.00 -9.25
CA ALA A 188 22.47 -17.52 -10.20
C ALA A 188 22.69 -18.46 -11.40
N SER A 189 22.37 -19.72 -11.27
CA SER A 189 22.37 -20.73 -12.32
C SER A 189 21.42 -20.38 -13.46
N VAL A 190 20.24 -19.86 -13.16
CA VAL A 190 19.22 -19.46 -14.14
C VAL A 190 19.68 -18.30 -15.00
N LEU A 191 20.34 -17.30 -14.39
CA LEU A 191 20.89 -16.15 -15.11
C LEU A 191 22.04 -16.59 -16.04
N ARG A 192 22.96 -17.43 -15.55
CA ARG A 192 24.07 -17.97 -16.34
C ARG A 192 23.57 -18.83 -17.50
N ALA A 193 22.58 -19.69 -17.29
CA ALA A 193 22.00 -20.49 -18.36
C ALA A 193 21.38 -19.61 -19.47
N SER A 194 20.78 -18.48 -19.11
CA SER A 194 20.28 -17.49 -20.10
C SER A 194 21.41 -16.87 -20.91
N GLU A 195 22.53 -16.55 -20.27
CA GLU A 195 23.74 -16.01 -20.94
C GLU A 195 24.38 -17.06 -21.86
N ASP A 196 24.50 -18.31 -21.42
CA ASP A 196 25.05 -19.45 -22.19
C ASP A 196 24.22 -19.72 -23.45
N LEU A 197 22.90 -19.43 -23.42
CA LEU A 197 22.01 -19.50 -24.56
C LEU A 197 22.09 -18.26 -25.48
N GLY A 198 23.02 -17.32 -25.21
CA GLY A 198 23.25 -16.11 -26.00
C GLY A 198 22.20 -15.01 -25.79
N ALA A 199 21.41 -15.07 -24.72
CA ALA A 199 20.44 -14.02 -24.44
C ALA A 199 21.11 -12.74 -23.95
N GLY A 200 20.85 -11.62 -24.61
CA GLY A 200 21.28 -10.28 -24.15
C GLY A 200 20.46 -9.84 -22.91
N PHE A 201 20.94 -8.79 -22.22
CA PHE A 201 20.36 -8.24 -20.98
C PHE A 201 18.82 -8.06 -21.04
N TRP A 202 18.29 -7.39 -22.08
CA TRP A 202 16.85 -7.16 -22.22
C TRP A 202 16.04 -8.43 -22.42
N THR A 203 16.60 -9.42 -23.13
CA THR A 203 15.95 -10.72 -23.33
C THR A 203 15.89 -11.48 -22.01
N THR A 204 17.00 -11.54 -21.30
CA THR A 204 17.08 -12.15 -19.96
C THR A 204 16.12 -11.43 -18.99
N PHE A 205 16.14 -10.11 -18.96
CA PHE A 205 15.26 -9.34 -18.08
C PHE A 205 13.78 -9.63 -18.36
N ARG A 206 13.33 -9.51 -19.61
CA ARG A 206 11.90 -9.67 -19.96
C ARG A 206 11.40 -11.09 -19.91
N ARG A 207 12.24 -12.09 -20.27
CA ARG A 207 11.81 -13.47 -20.41
C ARG A 207 12.12 -14.33 -19.19
N VAL A 208 13.08 -13.95 -18.36
CA VAL A 208 13.52 -14.72 -17.21
C VAL A 208 13.27 -13.94 -15.91
N VAL A 209 13.89 -12.78 -15.76
CA VAL A 209 13.86 -12.03 -14.49
C VAL A 209 12.46 -11.50 -14.20
N LEU A 210 11.84 -10.77 -15.12
CA LEU A 210 10.54 -10.12 -14.90
C LEU A 210 9.43 -11.11 -14.52
N PRO A 211 9.27 -12.28 -15.18
CA PRO A 211 8.30 -13.28 -14.74
C PRO A 211 8.58 -13.83 -13.34
N LEU A 212 9.85 -14.04 -12.98
CA LEU A 212 10.24 -14.56 -11.67
C LEU A 212 10.02 -13.56 -10.53
N ILE A 213 10.23 -12.26 -10.78
CA ILE A 213 9.97 -11.22 -9.78
C ILE A 213 8.52 -10.72 -9.77
N LEU A 214 7.68 -11.13 -10.73
CA LEU A 214 6.30 -10.66 -10.85
C LEU A 214 5.48 -10.79 -9.57
N PRO A 215 5.57 -11.88 -8.78
CA PRO A 215 4.89 -11.95 -7.48
C PRO A 215 5.33 -10.84 -6.53
N GLY A 216 6.61 -10.48 -6.51
CA GLY A 216 7.15 -9.36 -5.73
C GLY A 216 6.65 -8.01 -6.22
N VAL A 217 6.56 -7.82 -7.55
CA VAL A 217 6.03 -6.59 -8.18
C VAL A 217 4.57 -6.40 -7.81
N VAL A 218 3.73 -7.43 -7.94
CA VAL A 218 2.31 -7.37 -7.58
C VAL A 218 2.13 -7.15 -6.07
N SER A 219 2.92 -7.81 -5.25
CA SER A 219 2.90 -7.59 -3.79
C SER A 219 3.27 -6.15 -3.43
N GLY A 220 4.34 -5.60 -4.03
CA GLY A 220 4.75 -4.22 -3.82
C GLY A 220 3.68 -3.22 -4.25
N PHE A 221 3.06 -3.44 -5.41
CA PHE A 221 1.94 -2.63 -5.88
C PHE A 221 0.77 -2.63 -4.89
N LEU A 222 0.37 -3.81 -4.42
CA LEU A 222 -0.72 -3.95 -3.45
C LEU A 222 -0.39 -3.29 -2.11
N PHE A 223 0.83 -3.44 -1.62
CA PHE A 223 1.25 -2.78 -0.38
C PHE A 223 1.10 -1.26 -0.49
N VAL A 224 1.65 -0.66 -1.55
CA VAL A 224 1.52 0.79 -1.77
C VAL A 224 0.05 1.18 -1.92
N PHE A 225 -0.75 0.43 -2.68
CA PHE A 225 -2.16 0.71 -2.87
C PHE A 225 -2.93 0.73 -1.55
N VAL A 226 -2.72 -0.27 -0.68
CA VAL A 226 -3.38 -0.36 0.64
C VAL A 226 -2.98 0.81 1.54
N VAL A 227 -1.69 1.16 1.59
CA VAL A 227 -1.20 2.27 2.42
C VAL A 227 -1.69 3.61 1.90
N ALA A 228 -1.65 3.81 0.57
CA ALA A 228 -2.07 5.05 -0.08
C ALA A 228 -3.57 5.35 0.10
N ILE A 229 -4.45 4.34 0.12
CA ILE A 229 -5.88 4.55 0.44
C ILE A 229 -6.07 5.12 1.83
N GLY A 230 -5.25 4.69 2.80
CA GLY A 230 -5.28 5.17 4.18
C GLY A 230 -4.59 6.51 4.42
N ALA A 231 -3.91 7.08 3.42
CA ALA A 231 -3.14 8.30 3.57
C ALA A 231 -4.04 9.49 3.96
N SER A 232 -3.68 10.17 5.04
CA SER A 232 -4.39 11.36 5.52
C SER A 232 -3.46 12.57 5.61
N SER A 233 -2.22 12.38 6.08
CA SER A 233 -1.25 13.45 6.30
C SER A 233 -0.85 14.15 5.01
N GLU A 234 -0.55 13.37 3.97
CA GLU A 234 -0.18 13.86 2.65
C GLU A 234 -1.33 14.63 2.00
N VAL A 235 -2.55 14.09 2.11
CA VAL A 235 -3.74 14.76 1.55
C VAL A 235 -4.04 16.07 2.27
N GLN A 236 -4.00 16.09 3.61
CA GLN A 236 -4.28 17.30 4.40
C GLN A 236 -3.25 18.41 4.18
N LEU A 237 -1.96 18.05 4.11
CA LEU A 237 -0.88 19.03 4.09
C LEU A 237 -0.49 19.47 2.68
N LEU A 238 -0.62 18.59 1.69
CA LEU A 238 -0.19 18.83 0.31
C LEU A 238 -1.36 19.08 -0.64
N GLY A 239 -2.56 18.52 -0.37
CA GLY A 239 -3.73 18.70 -1.22
C GLY A 239 -4.49 20.00 -0.98
N GLY A 240 -4.35 20.60 0.21
CA GLY A 240 -5.08 21.81 0.58
C GLY A 240 -6.59 21.59 0.75
N ALA A 241 -7.34 22.68 0.78
CA ALA A 241 -8.79 22.68 1.05
C ALA A 241 -9.65 22.04 -0.07
N GLY A 242 -9.10 21.91 -1.28
CA GLY A 242 -9.82 21.34 -2.43
C GLY A 242 -9.70 19.82 -2.56
N VAL A 243 -8.86 19.18 -1.77
CA VAL A 243 -8.61 17.73 -1.86
C VAL A 243 -9.10 17.03 -0.62
N SER A 244 -10.14 16.21 -0.75
CA SER A 244 -10.63 15.32 0.30
C SER A 244 -10.21 13.88 0.00
N SER A 245 -10.03 13.07 1.06
CA SER A 245 -9.80 11.63 0.98
C SER A 245 -10.78 10.87 1.87
N ILE A 246 -10.86 9.55 1.65
CA ILE A 246 -11.69 8.68 2.48
C ILE A 246 -11.32 8.82 3.96
N SER A 247 -10.03 8.87 4.30
CA SER A 247 -9.56 9.01 5.68
C SER A 247 -9.99 10.32 6.32
N ILE A 248 -9.96 11.44 5.57
CA ILE A 248 -10.46 12.74 6.03
C ILE A 248 -11.97 12.68 6.20
N MET A 249 -12.70 12.13 5.22
CA MET A 249 -14.16 11.99 5.26
C MET A 249 -14.61 11.14 6.46
N ILE A 250 -13.95 10.03 6.77
CA ILE A 250 -14.22 9.21 7.95
C ILE A 250 -14.02 10.05 9.22
N ASN A 251 -12.90 10.79 9.33
CA ASN A 251 -12.63 11.65 10.48
C ASN A 251 -13.70 12.73 10.66
N ASP A 252 -14.16 13.36 9.58
CA ASP A 252 -15.18 14.40 9.65
C ASP A 252 -16.54 13.84 10.10
N VAL A 253 -16.92 12.65 9.61
CA VAL A 253 -18.13 11.93 10.04
C VAL A 253 -18.01 11.50 11.52
N MET A 254 -16.83 11.10 11.97
CA MET A 254 -16.60 10.76 13.38
C MET A 254 -16.66 11.98 14.31
N ARG A 255 -16.24 13.17 13.84
CA ARG A 255 -16.33 14.41 14.62
C ARG A 255 -17.78 14.82 14.98
N VAL A 256 -18.73 14.45 14.12
CA VAL A 256 -20.16 14.65 14.42
C VAL A 256 -20.81 13.43 15.10
N VAL A 257 -19.97 12.51 15.64
CA VAL A 257 -20.35 11.33 16.42
C VAL A 257 -21.15 10.28 15.63
N ASN A 258 -21.28 10.42 14.32
CA ASN A 258 -21.98 9.45 13.48
C ASN A 258 -21.08 8.23 13.16
N PHE A 259 -20.76 7.44 14.19
CA PHE A 259 -19.90 6.25 14.04
C PHE A 259 -20.45 5.21 13.07
N PRO A 260 -21.77 4.89 13.04
CA PRO A 260 -22.28 3.89 12.10
C PRO A 260 -22.00 4.22 10.65
N LEU A 261 -22.15 5.48 10.24
CA LEU A 261 -21.83 5.93 8.90
C LEU A 261 -20.30 5.86 8.63
N ALA A 262 -19.47 6.28 9.59
CA ALA A 262 -18.01 6.18 9.47
C ALA A 262 -17.58 4.71 9.29
N PHE A 263 -18.18 3.79 10.03
CA PHE A 263 -17.92 2.35 9.93
C PHE A 263 -18.43 1.74 8.62
N ALA A 264 -19.55 2.23 8.09
CA ALA A 264 -20.01 1.81 6.76
C ALA A 264 -19.03 2.21 5.67
N ILE A 265 -18.49 3.44 5.70
CA ILE A 265 -17.45 3.90 4.78
C ILE A 265 -16.18 3.03 4.93
N ALA A 266 -15.72 2.79 6.17
CA ALA A 266 -14.56 1.94 6.43
C ALA A 266 -14.78 0.50 5.93
N THR A 267 -15.97 -0.06 6.12
CA THR A 267 -16.33 -1.40 5.61
C THR A 267 -16.26 -1.46 4.08
N LEU A 268 -16.75 -0.44 3.37
CA LEU A 268 -16.62 -0.36 1.91
C LEU A 268 -15.15 -0.34 1.46
N VAL A 269 -14.29 0.37 2.18
CA VAL A 269 -12.85 0.36 1.91
C VAL A 269 -12.26 -1.03 2.11
N VAL A 270 -12.58 -1.70 3.22
CA VAL A 270 -12.10 -3.07 3.48
C VAL A 270 -12.56 -4.04 2.39
N VAL A 271 -13.82 -3.95 1.96
CA VAL A 271 -14.35 -4.75 0.84
C VAL A 271 -13.58 -4.46 -0.45
N MET A 272 -13.34 -3.19 -0.77
CA MET A 272 -12.57 -2.80 -1.96
C MET A 272 -11.15 -3.36 -1.93
N LEU A 273 -10.46 -3.26 -0.78
CA LEU A 273 -9.11 -3.83 -0.61
C LEU A 273 -9.12 -5.36 -0.73
N PHE A 274 -10.12 -6.02 -0.16
CA PHE A 274 -10.27 -7.47 -0.27
C PHE A 274 -10.49 -7.92 -1.72
N LEU A 275 -11.32 -7.19 -2.47
CA LEU A 275 -11.53 -7.45 -3.91
C LEU A 275 -10.24 -7.23 -4.71
N ALA A 276 -9.45 -6.20 -4.40
CA ALA A 276 -8.15 -5.96 -5.03
C ALA A 276 -7.17 -7.11 -4.76
N LEU A 277 -7.13 -7.63 -3.52
CA LEU A 277 -6.32 -8.80 -3.16
C LEU A 277 -6.76 -10.07 -3.90
N LEU A 278 -8.06 -10.35 -3.97
CA LEU A 278 -8.61 -11.48 -4.71
C LEU A 278 -8.28 -11.39 -6.21
N PHE A 279 -8.38 -10.21 -6.79
CA PHE A 279 -8.01 -9.96 -8.18
C PHE A 279 -6.53 -10.24 -8.43
N ALA A 280 -5.65 -9.74 -7.54
CA ALA A 280 -4.21 -9.99 -7.64
C ALA A 280 -3.85 -11.47 -7.48
N GLN A 281 -4.50 -12.19 -6.56
CA GLN A 281 -4.31 -13.65 -6.42
C GLN A 281 -4.67 -14.40 -7.69
N ARG A 282 -5.75 -13.99 -8.38
CA ARG A 282 -6.14 -14.59 -9.66
C ARG A 282 -5.12 -14.30 -10.76
N LEU A 283 -4.59 -13.07 -10.83
CA LEU A 283 -3.56 -12.69 -11.80
C LEU A 283 -2.27 -13.50 -11.64
N LEU A 284 -1.85 -13.75 -10.40
CA LEU A 284 -0.62 -14.49 -10.09
C LEU A 284 -0.77 -16.01 -10.24
N GLY A 285 -1.99 -16.53 -10.42
CA GLY A 285 -2.23 -17.98 -10.44
C GLY A 285 -1.82 -18.70 -9.15
N LEU A 286 -1.76 -17.95 -8.03
CA LEU A 286 -1.33 -18.46 -6.72
C LEU A 286 -2.16 -19.67 -6.23
N SER A 287 -3.37 -19.84 -6.74
CA SER A 287 -4.20 -21.02 -6.48
C SER A 287 -3.56 -22.32 -6.95
N LYS A 288 -2.76 -22.28 -8.03
CA LYS A 288 -2.01 -23.46 -8.52
C LYS A 288 -0.79 -23.77 -7.64
N LEU A 289 -0.07 -22.73 -7.19
CA LEU A 289 1.09 -22.91 -6.30
C LEU A 289 0.70 -23.46 -4.92
N LEU A 290 -0.42 -23.03 -4.37
CA LEU A 290 -0.92 -23.52 -3.08
C LEU A 290 -1.43 -24.96 -3.17
N SER A 291 -1.98 -25.39 -4.31
CA SER A 291 -2.37 -26.79 -4.52
C SER A 291 -1.18 -27.75 -4.68
N GLU A 292 -0.06 -27.27 -5.21
CA GLU A 292 1.17 -28.04 -5.35
C GLU A 292 1.96 -28.16 -4.04
N LEU A 293 1.81 -27.22 -3.10
CA LEU A 293 2.42 -27.28 -1.77
C LEU A 293 1.62 -28.14 -0.77
N GLY A 294 0.35 -28.43 -1.09
CA GLY A 294 -0.54 -29.27 -0.26
C GLY A 294 -0.62 -30.74 -0.69
N SER A 295 0.04 -31.11 -1.78
CA SER A 295 0.18 -32.49 -2.27
C SER A 295 1.57 -33.06 -1.96
#